data_4eeb1643ddf13eb63bb2029e09ee2529
#
_entry.id   4eeb1643ddf13eb63bb2029e09ee2529
#
_cell.length_a   1.000
_cell.length_b   1.000
_cell.length_c   1.000
_cell.angle_alpha   90.00
_cell.angle_beta   90.00
_cell.angle_gamma   90.00
#
_symmetry.space_group_name_H-M   'P 1'
#
loop_
_entity.id
_entity.type
_entity.pdbx_description
1 polymer ?
#
loop_
_entity_poly.entity_id
_entity_poly.type
_entity_poly.pdbx_seq_one_letter_code
_entity_poly.pdbx_strand_id
1 'polypeptide(L)'
;GAPWTLLVYMINKHSPKKKLIKDFFKDEFLINRTLMIIEKFLKLHIDHQIKNGATIIQIFDSWAGLLEEKDLPNYIYIPTLNLVNHVKALNIPVICFPRGVKNYKNYCDIIKPDVVNIDYSVNPILISKEIQTPIQGGLDPKILLTDFQNLKKHALKYLEIFKDHPYIFNLGHGVLPETNPNMVDYLVKMVKDY
;
A
#
# COMPACT_ATOMS: atom_id res chain seq x y z
N GLY A 1 9.37 -1.76 -1.75
CA GLY A 1 8.93 -0.37 -1.83
C GLY A 1 8.72 0.06 -3.26
N ALA A 2 7.75 0.93 -3.51
CA ALA A 2 7.56 1.57 -4.81
C ALA A 2 8.74 2.51 -5.15
N PRO A 3 8.93 2.87 -6.43
CA PRO A 3 10.05 3.73 -6.84
C PRO A 3 10.13 5.04 -6.05
N TRP A 4 9.00 5.73 -5.88
CA TRP A 4 8.93 6.96 -5.09
C TRP A 4 9.33 6.76 -3.63
N THR A 5 8.78 5.75 -3.00
CA THR A 5 9.11 5.43 -1.59
C THR A 5 10.61 5.17 -1.40
N LEU A 6 11.25 4.43 -2.30
CA LEU A 6 12.69 4.19 -2.24
C LEU A 6 13.48 5.47 -2.45
N LEU A 7 13.11 6.30 -3.44
CA LEU A 7 13.73 7.59 -3.69
C LEU A 7 13.67 8.48 -2.44
N VAL A 8 12.50 8.56 -1.80
CA VAL A 8 12.32 9.33 -0.57
C VAL A 8 13.28 8.87 0.54
N TYR A 9 13.43 7.56 0.75
CA TYR A 9 14.40 7.04 1.73
C TYR A 9 15.84 7.37 1.35
N MET A 10 16.21 7.26 0.07
CA MET A 10 17.56 7.54 -0.41
C MET A 10 17.93 9.01 -0.19
N ILE A 11 17.05 9.95 -0.54
CA ILE A 11 17.31 11.38 -0.41
C ILE A 11 17.23 11.84 1.05
N ASN A 12 16.22 11.40 1.79
CA ASN A 12 16.05 11.78 3.19
C ASN A 12 17.06 11.09 4.13
N LYS A 13 17.69 9.97 3.69
CA LYS A 13 18.57 9.11 4.52
C LYS A 13 17.90 8.50 5.76
N HIS A 14 16.63 8.78 5.98
CA HIS A 14 15.80 8.27 7.07
C HIS A 14 14.32 8.38 6.68
N SER A 15 13.43 7.79 7.48
CA SER A 15 11.99 7.93 7.31
C SER A 15 11.56 9.40 7.39
N PRO A 16 10.84 9.93 6.40
CA PRO A 16 10.35 11.31 6.40
C PRO A 16 9.15 11.41 7.32
N LYS A 17 9.31 11.76 8.56
CA LYS A 17 8.25 11.74 9.59
C LYS A 17 6.89 12.28 9.13
N LYS A 18 6.83 13.33 8.33
CA LYS A 18 5.62 13.88 7.65
C LYS A 18 5.96 14.83 6.50
N LYS A 19 7.23 15.08 6.20
CA LYS A 19 7.67 16.07 5.22
C LYS A 19 8.88 15.58 4.47
N LEU A 20 8.94 15.91 3.18
CA LEU A 20 10.17 15.83 2.42
C LEU A 20 11.18 16.86 2.94
N ILE A 21 12.47 16.58 2.75
CA ILE A 21 13.51 17.57 3.10
C ILE A 21 13.32 18.83 2.25
N LYS A 22 13.80 19.96 2.78
CA LYS A 22 13.88 21.21 2.01
C LYS A 22 14.65 20.95 0.72
N ASP A 23 14.23 21.56 -0.36
CA ASP A 23 14.85 21.44 -1.68
C ASP A 23 14.82 20.00 -2.27
N PHE A 24 13.91 19.12 -1.84
CA PHE A 24 13.77 17.77 -2.39
C PHE A 24 13.66 17.79 -3.92
N PHE A 25 12.91 18.73 -4.48
CA PHE A 25 12.69 18.89 -5.93
C PHE A 25 13.68 19.85 -6.61
N LYS A 26 14.80 20.19 -5.98
CA LYS A 26 15.77 21.16 -6.52
C LYS A 26 16.33 20.74 -7.87
N ASP A 27 16.43 19.45 -8.13
CA ASP A 27 16.94 18.88 -9.39
C ASP A 27 15.96 17.80 -9.89
N GLU A 28 14.96 18.24 -10.65
CA GLU A 28 13.95 17.32 -11.23
C GLU A 28 14.56 16.34 -12.23
N PHE A 29 15.59 16.75 -12.96
CA PHE A 29 16.26 15.85 -13.91
C PHE A 29 16.93 14.69 -13.17
N LEU A 30 17.61 14.98 -12.08
CA LEU A 30 18.24 13.94 -11.25
C LEU A 30 17.18 13.02 -10.62
N ILE A 31 16.07 13.58 -10.12
CA ILE A 31 14.95 12.82 -9.57
C ILE A 31 14.39 11.83 -10.60
N ASN A 32 14.02 12.33 -11.77
CA ASN A 32 13.44 11.50 -12.82
C ASN A 32 14.40 10.41 -13.30
N ARG A 33 15.67 10.75 -13.48
CA ARG A 33 16.71 9.78 -13.83
C ARG A 33 16.88 8.71 -12.75
N THR A 34 16.87 9.10 -11.49
CA THR A 34 16.98 8.17 -10.36
C THR A 34 15.76 7.25 -10.28
N LEU A 35 14.55 7.76 -10.47
CA LEU A 35 13.33 6.94 -10.51
C LEU A 35 13.39 5.88 -11.61
N MET A 36 13.87 6.25 -12.82
CA MET A 36 14.04 5.28 -13.92
C MET A 36 15.03 4.15 -13.54
N ILE A 37 16.13 4.50 -12.86
CA ILE A 37 17.11 3.52 -12.40
C ILE A 37 16.49 2.60 -11.34
N ILE A 38 15.80 3.16 -10.35
CA ILE A 38 15.11 2.41 -9.30
C ILE A 38 14.09 1.46 -9.92
N GLU A 39 13.26 1.95 -10.87
CA GLU A 39 12.26 1.12 -11.56
C GLU A 39 12.92 -0.09 -12.26
N LYS A 40 14.04 0.12 -12.97
CA LYS A 40 14.78 -0.96 -13.62
C LYS A 40 15.22 -2.04 -12.62
N PHE A 41 15.80 -1.62 -11.49
CA PHE A 41 16.24 -2.58 -10.45
C PHE A 41 15.05 -3.26 -9.75
N LEU A 42 13.93 -2.56 -9.56
CA LEU A 42 12.73 -3.17 -9.00
C LEU A 42 12.14 -4.24 -9.93
N LYS A 43 12.14 -4.04 -11.24
CA LYS A 43 11.73 -5.08 -12.20
C LYS A 43 12.59 -6.33 -12.06
N LEU A 44 13.92 -6.18 -12.02
CA LEU A 44 14.83 -7.30 -11.80
C LEU A 44 14.58 -7.99 -10.45
N HIS A 45 14.33 -7.21 -9.40
CA HIS A 45 14.03 -7.76 -8.07
C HIS A 45 12.71 -8.54 -8.06
N ILE A 46 11.68 -8.04 -8.73
CA ILE A 46 10.39 -8.72 -8.91
C ILE A 46 10.59 -10.03 -9.66
N ASP A 47 11.34 -10.04 -10.76
CA ASP A 47 11.63 -11.24 -11.54
C ASP A 47 12.31 -12.31 -10.67
N HIS A 48 13.26 -11.90 -9.84
CA HIS A 48 13.93 -12.81 -8.90
C HIS A 48 12.98 -13.36 -7.83
N GLN A 49 12.07 -12.54 -7.29
CA GLN A 49 11.08 -13.02 -6.32
C GLN A 49 10.14 -14.04 -6.94
N ILE A 50 9.64 -13.78 -8.15
CA ILE A 50 8.74 -14.68 -8.87
C ILE A 50 9.45 -15.98 -9.22
N LYS A 51 10.68 -15.91 -9.74
CA LYS A 51 11.51 -17.09 -10.04
C LYS A 51 11.75 -17.97 -8.80
N ASN A 52 11.76 -17.38 -7.62
CA ASN A 52 11.95 -18.09 -6.34
C ASN A 52 10.63 -18.39 -5.61
N GLY A 53 9.49 -18.37 -6.31
CA GLY A 53 8.23 -18.90 -5.82
C GLY A 53 7.24 -17.86 -5.31
N ALA A 54 7.45 -16.56 -5.52
CA ALA A 54 6.44 -15.58 -5.21
C ALA A 54 5.24 -15.73 -6.17
N THR A 55 4.05 -15.94 -5.62
CA THR A 55 2.80 -16.13 -6.36
C THR A 55 1.95 -14.85 -6.42
N ILE A 56 2.33 -13.81 -5.71
CA ILE A 56 1.71 -12.49 -5.70
C ILE A 56 2.78 -11.44 -5.36
N ILE A 57 2.68 -10.26 -5.95
CA ILE A 57 3.57 -9.14 -5.65
C ILE A 57 2.78 -8.02 -5.00
N GLN A 58 3.30 -7.45 -3.90
CA GLN A 58 2.75 -6.24 -3.30
C GLN A 58 3.72 -5.07 -3.40
N ILE A 59 3.25 -3.96 -3.98
CA ILE A 59 4.00 -2.72 -4.17
C ILE A 59 3.59 -1.72 -3.08
N PHE A 60 4.53 -1.36 -2.20
CA PHE A 60 4.30 -0.45 -1.09
C PHE A 60 4.74 0.97 -1.44
N ASP A 61 3.80 1.90 -1.63
CA ASP A 61 4.11 3.32 -1.76
C ASP A 61 3.71 4.09 -0.50
N SER A 62 4.49 3.86 0.55
CA SER A 62 4.23 4.37 1.90
C SER A 62 4.30 5.88 2.03
N TRP A 63 4.88 6.56 1.04
CA TRP A 63 5.09 8.02 1.04
C TRP A 63 4.39 8.74 -0.10
N ALA A 64 3.47 8.07 -0.81
CA ALA A 64 2.68 8.69 -1.88
C ALA A 64 1.91 9.94 -1.41
N GLY A 65 1.33 9.88 -0.22
CA GLY A 65 0.59 11.00 0.37
C GLY A 65 1.42 12.22 0.80
N LEU A 66 2.73 12.21 0.61
CA LEU A 66 3.58 13.39 0.80
C LEU A 66 3.59 14.33 -0.41
N LEU A 67 3.07 13.86 -1.55
CA LEU A 67 2.97 14.64 -2.78
C LEU A 67 1.65 15.40 -2.87
N GLU A 68 1.71 16.53 -3.56
CA GLU A 68 0.51 17.22 -4.03
C GLU A 68 -0.12 16.46 -5.20
N GLU A 69 -1.42 16.62 -5.40
CA GLU A 69 -2.14 15.87 -6.45
C GLU A 69 -1.58 16.10 -7.86
N LYS A 70 -1.08 17.30 -8.15
CA LYS A 70 -0.45 17.63 -9.44
C LYS A 70 0.82 16.81 -9.74
N ASP A 71 1.50 16.33 -8.70
CA ASP A 71 2.77 15.61 -8.81
C ASP A 71 2.58 14.08 -8.84
N LEU A 72 1.40 13.59 -8.43
CA LEU A 72 1.09 12.16 -8.42
C LEU A 72 1.27 11.48 -9.78
N PRO A 73 0.86 12.07 -10.92
CA PRO A 73 1.04 11.44 -12.23
C PRO A 73 2.48 11.07 -12.52
N ASN A 74 3.41 11.98 -12.29
CA ASN A 74 4.82 11.80 -12.66
C ASN A 74 5.59 10.90 -11.68
N TYR A 75 5.32 11.03 -10.38
CA TYR A 75 6.14 10.38 -9.35
C TYR A 75 5.51 9.12 -8.76
N ILE A 76 4.19 8.96 -8.87
CA ILE A 76 3.46 7.79 -8.36
C ILE A 76 2.85 6.98 -9.51
N TYR A 77 2.00 7.60 -10.34
CA TYR A 77 1.18 6.82 -11.27
C TYR A 77 2.01 6.17 -12.37
N ILE A 78 2.83 6.93 -13.09
CA ILE A 78 3.64 6.39 -14.19
C ILE A 78 4.60 5.31 -13.68
N PRO A 79 5.44 5.53 -12.64
CA PRO A 79 6.36 4.52 -12.15
C PRO A 79 5.66 3.26 -11.62
N THR A 80 4.52 3.43 -10.92
CA THR A 80 3.77 2.29 -10.40
C THR A 80 3.11 1.50 -11.52
N LEU A 81 2.50 2.17 -12.52
CA LEU A 81 1.90 1.54 -13.70
C LEU A 81 2.92 0.69 -14.46
N ASN A 82 4.16 1.19 -14.62
CA ASN A 82 5.24 0.45 -15.26
C ASN A 82 5.58 -0.85 -14.52
N LEU A 83 5.58 -0.83 -13.19
CA LEU A 83 5.79 -2.04 -12.38
C LEU A 83 4.58 -2.97 -12.44
N VAL A 84 3.37 -2.46 -12.35
CA VAL A 84 2.13 -3.25 -12.45
C VAL A 84 2.04 -3.96 -13.78
N ASN A 85 2.31 -3.26 -14.89
CA ASN A 85 2.33 -3.85 -16.22
C ASN A 85 3.41 -4.94 -16.34
N HIS A 86 4.58 -4.73 -15.76
CA HIS A 86 5.66 -5.72 -15.72
C HIS A 86 5.23 -7.00 -14.98
N VAL A 87 4.64 -6.87 -13.79
CA VAL A 87 4.15 -8.01 -12.99
C VAL A 87 3.04 -8.77 -13.73
N LYS A 88 2.08 -8.03 -14.30
CA LYS A 88 0.95 -8.62 -15.05
C LYS A 88 1.39 -9.36 -16.30
N ALA A 89 2.43 -8.86 -16.99
CA ALA A 89 3.02 -9.56 -18.15
C ALA A 89 3.61 -10.93 -17.79
N LEU A 90 3.92 -11.16 -16.50
CA LEU A 90 4.37 -12.45 -15.95
C LEU A 90 3.22 -13.31 -15.43
N ASN A 91 1.95 -12.91 -15.65
CA ASN A 91 0.74 -13.56 -15.14
C ASN A 91 0.71 -13.70 -13.61
N ILE A 92 1.27 -12.74 -12.89
CA ILE A 92 1.30 -12.69 -11.41
C ILE A 92 0.36 -11.59 -10.94
N PRO A 93 -0.53 -11.85 -9.97
CA PRO A 93 -1.37 -10.82 -9.36
C PRO A 93 -0.55 -9.76 -8.62
N VAL A 94 -1.04 -8.52 -8.63
CA VAL A 94 -0.35 -7.39 -8.00
C VAL A 94 -1.27 -6.62 -7.06
N ILE A 95 -0.81 -6.42 -5.83
CA ILE A 95 -1.43 -5.55 -4.83
C ILE A 95 -0.66 -4.23 -4.80
N CYS A 96 -1.38 -3.10 -4.79
CA CYS A 96 -0.77 -1.78 -4.63
C CYS A 96 -1.21 -1.11 -3.34
N PHE A 97 -0.28 -0.49 -2.63
CA PHE A 97 -0.55 0.28 -1.41
C PHE A 97 -0.13 1.76 -1.57
N PRO A 98 -0.98 2.61 -2.16
CA PRO A 98 -0.73 4.05 -2.31
C PRO A 98 -1.13 4.81 -1.04
N ARG A 99 -0.36 4.67 0.04
CA ARG A 99 -0.70 5.22 1.33
C ARG A 99 -0.84 6.74 1.30
N GLY A 100 -1.97 7.24 1.80
CA GLY A 100 -2.27 8.67 1.91
C GLY A 100 -2.69 9.35 0.61
N VAL A 101 -2.89 8.61 -0.47
CA VAL A 101 -3.54 9.12 -1.68
C VAL A 101 -5.02 9.38 -1.37
N LYS A 102 -5.55 10.53 -1.78
CA LYS A 102 -6.92 10.92 -1.46
C LYS A 102 -7.95 10.30 -2.39
N ASN A 103 -7.65 10.18 -3.67
CA ASN A 103 -8.55 9.67 -4.69
C ASN A 103 -8.18 8.26 -5.11
N TYR A 104 -8.64 7.26 -4.34
CA TYR A 104 -8.40 5.84 -4.62
C TYR A 104 -9.09 5.38 -5.91
N LYS A 105 -10.26 5.96 -6.25
CA LYS A 105 -10.95 5.62 -7.49
C LYS A 105 -10.08 5.97 -8.70
N ASN A 106 -9.62 7.22 -8.78
CA ASN A 106 -8.75 7.65 -9.86
C ASN A 106 -7.44 6.82 -9.91
N TYR A 107 -6.87 6.50 -8.75
CA TYR A 107 -5.70 5.63 -8.67
C TYR A 107 -5.99 4.25 -9.29
N CYS A 108 -7.08 3.60 -8.91
CA CYS A 108 -7.45 2.29 -9.41
C CYS A 108 -7.79 2.32 -10.91
N ASP A 109 -8.46 3.37 -11.39
CA ASP A 109 -8.81 3.54 -12.80
C ASP A 109 -7.55 3.67 -13.70
N ILE A 110 -6.50 4.32 -13.21
CA ILE A 110 -5.23 4.51 -13.93
C ILE A 110 -4.32 3.29 -13.80
N ILE A 111 -4.08 2.82 -12.58
CA ILE A 111 -3.07 1.79 -12.29
C ILE A 111 -3.60 0.39 -12.57
N LYS A 112 -4.90 0.17 -12.37
CA LYS A 112 -5.60 -1.12 -12.55
C LYS A 112 -4.90 -2.27 -11.80
N PRO A 113 -4.61 -2.13 -10.50
CA PRO A 113 -4.08 -3.23 -9.71
C PRO A 113 -5.12 -4.34 -9.57
N ASP A 114 -4.70 -5.58 -9.28
CA ASP A 114 -5.65 -6.65 -8.99
C ASP A 114 -6.27 -6.50 -7.59
N VAL A 115 -5.54 -5.88 -6.67
CA VAL A 115 -6.02 -5.51 -5.33
C VAL A 115 -5.42 -4.16 -4.95
N VAL A 116 -6.20 -3.30 -4.30
CA VAL A 116 -5.68 -2.07 -3.68
C VAL A 116 -5.71 -2.19 -2.16
N ASN A 117 -4.56 -1.97 -1.53
CA ASN A 117 -4.50 -1.87 -0.06
C ASN A 117 -4.82 -0.44 0.36
N ILE A 118 -5.76 -0.29 1.28
CA ILE A 118 -6.13 1.00 1.86
C ILE A 118 -5.48 1.20 3.22
N ASP A 119 -5.13 2.44 3.55
CA ASP A 119 -4.64 2.78 4.88
C ASP A 119 -5.80 3.05 5.86
N TYR A 120 -5.49 3.08 7.15
CA TYR A 120 -6.49 3.21 8.23
C TYR A 120 -7.19 4.59 8.30
N SER A 121 -6.76 5.58 7.51
CA SER A 121 -7.43 6.89 7.44
C SER A 121 -8.60 6.89 6.45
N VAL A 122 -8.69 5.87 5.59
CA VAL A 122 -9.74 5.71 4.59
C VAL A 122 -11.03 5.25 5.24
N ASN A 123 -12.15 5.89 4.89
CA ASN A 123 -13.46 5.44 5.35
C ASN A 123 -13.87 4.15 4.62
N PRO A 124 -13.98 2.99 5.31
CA PRO A 124 -14.24 1.71 4.66
C PRO A 124 -15.64 1.62 4.02
N ILE A 125 -16.65 2.32 4.57
CA ILE A 125 -18.02 2.33 4.03
C ILE A 125 -18.07 3.11 2.70
N LEU A 126 -17.34 4.21 2.60
CA LEU A 126 -17.33 5.00 1.39
C LEU A 126 -16.56 4.31 0.28
N ILE A 127 -15.36 3.83 0.58
CA ILE A 127 -14.50 3.22 -0.41
C ILE A 127 -15.09 1.92 -0.99
N SER A 128 -15.78 1.09 -0.19
CA SER A 128 -16.44 -0.13 -0.67
C SER A 128 -17.55 0.12 -1.70
N LYS A 129 -18.09 1.34 -1.74
CA LYS A 129 -19.10 1.77 -2.73
C LYS A 129 -18.50 2.50 -3.92
N GLU A 130 -17.31 3.06 -3.74
CA GLU A 130 -16.68 3.93 -4.73
C GLU A 130 -15.87 3.16 -5.78
N ILE A 131 -15.24 2.06 -5.38
CA ILE A 131 -14.38 1.26 -6.27
C ILE A 131 -14.87 -0.18 -6.38
N GLN A 132 -14.61 -0.78 -7.55
CA GLN A 132 -14.88 -2.21 -7.80
C GLN A 132 -13.62 -3.08 -7.63
N THR A 133 -12.45 -2.47 -7.60
CA THR A 133 -11.19 -3.16 -7.36
C THR A 133 -11.21 -3.85 -6.00
N PRO A 134 -10.86 -5.13 -5.89
CA PRO A 134 -10.72 -5.82 -4.61
C PRO A 134 -9.88 -5.01 -3.62
N ILE A 135 -10.33 -4.97 -2.36
CA ILE A 135 -9.72 -4.14 -1.31
C ILE A 135 -8.94 -5.03 -0.34
N GLN A 136 -7.78 -4.55 0.11
CA GLN A 136 -7.05 -5.11 1.23
C GLN A 136 -6.87 -4.06 2.33
N GLY A 137 -6.84 -4.46 3.60
CA GLY A 137 -6.38 -3.61 4.71
C GLY A 137 -7.43 -2.70 5.33
N GLY A 138 -6.98 -1.58 5.85
CA GLY A 138 -7.82 -0.53 6.45
C GLY A 138 -7.90 -0.56 7.96
N LEU A 139 -7.77 -1.70 8.65
CA LEU A 139 -7.85 -1.73 10.11
C LEU A 139 -6.68 -0.95 10.75
N ASP A 140 -6.98 -0.03 11.66
CA ASP A 140 -5.94 0.73 12.38
C ASP A 140 -5.09 -0.21 13.25
N PRO A 141 -3.76 -0.29 13.04
CA PRO A 141 -2.89 -1.12 13.85
C PRO A 141 -2.88 -0.75 15.34
N LYS A 142 -3.28 0.46 15.72
CA LYS A 142 -3.43 0.87 17.11
C LYS A 142 -4.48 0.05 17.86
N ILE A 143 -5.44 -0.54 17.18
CA ILE A 143 -6.44 -1.41 17.79
C ILE A 143 -5.79 -2.65 18.41
N LEU A 144 -4.66 -3.10 17.89
CA LEU A 144 -3.87 -4.19 18.49
C LEU A 144 -3.20 -3.82 19.84
N LEU A 145 -3.19 -2.55 20.20
CA LEU A 145 -2.71 -2.08 21.51
C LEU A 145 -3.82 -2.02 22.57
N THR A 146 -5.04 -2.38 22.21
CA THR A 146 -6.20 -2.40 23.11
C THR A 146 -6.45 -3.81 23.67
N ASP A 147 -7.65 -4.08 24.18
CA ASP A 147 -8.05 -5.40 24.64
C ASP A 147 -8.69 -6.27 23.52
N PHE A 148 -8.87 -7.56 23.81
CA PHE A 148 -9.46 -8.52 22.87
C PHE A 148 -10.89 -8.18 22.45
N GLN A 149 -11.70 -7.59 23.34
CA GLN A 149 -13.09 -7.25 23.03
C GLN A 149 -13.16 -6.11 22.03
N ASN A 150 -12.36 -5.07 22.24
CA ASN A 150 -12.28 -3.93 21.33
C ASN A 150 -11.69 -4.35 19.97
N LEU A 151 -10.63 -5.16 19.97
CA LEU A 151 -10.08 -5.73 18.74
C LEU A 151 -11.13 -6.51 17.96
N LYS A 152 -11.85 -7.44 18.61
CA LYS A 152 -12.93 -8.23 18.01
C LYS A 152 -14.01 -7.34 17.40
N LYS A 153 -14.49 -6.33 18.14
CA LYS A 153 -15.50 -5.39 17.67
C LYS A 153 -15.09 -4.67 16.38
N HIS A 154 -13.86 -4.17 16.35
CA HIS A 154 -13.35 -3.45 15.18
C HIS A 154 -13.13 -4.37 13.98
N ALA A 155 -12.60 -5.56 14.20
CA ALA A 155 -12.37 -6.52 13.12
C ALA A 155 -13.68 -7.01 12.51
N LEU A 156 -14.67 -7.39 13.33
CA LEU A 156 -16.01 -7.77 12.85
C LEU A 156 -16.69 -6.65 12.06
N LYS A 157 -16.49 -5.38 12.47
CA LYS A 157 -17.00 -4.24 11.71
C LYS A 157 -16.43 -4.19 10.29
N TYR A 158 -15.14 -4.44 10.11
CA TYR A 158 -14.52 -4.47 8.78
C TYR A 158 -15.03 -5.65 7.94
N LEU A 159 -15.12 -6.84 8.53
CA LEU A 159 -15.66 -8.03 7.86
C LEU A 159 -17.11 -7.80 7.40
N GLU A 160 -17.96 -7.20 8.24
CA GLU A 160 -19.35 -6.89 7.87
C GLU A 160 -19.44 -5.80 6.78
N ILE A 161 -18.60 -4.75 6.83
CA ILE A 161 -18.60 -3.70 5.80
C ILE A 161 -18.23 -4.27 4.42
N PHE A 162 -17.28 -5.19 4.37
CA PHE A 162 -16.77 -5.74 3.13
C PHE A 162 -17.36 -7.11 2.76
N LYS A 163 -18.39 -7.60 3.44
CA LYS A 163 -18.96 -8.95 3.19
C LYS A 163 -19.41 -9.17 1.74
N ASP A 164 -19.92 -8.12 1.08
CA ASP A 164 -20.37 -8.15 -0.31
C ASP A 164 -19.35 -7.57 -1.29
N HIS A 165 -18.12 -7.30 -0.83
CA HIS A 165 -17.04 -6.77 -1.64
C HIS A 165 -15.81 -7.69 -1.55
N PRO A 166 -15.11 -8.00 -2.65
CA PRO A 166 -13.88 -8.78 -2.59
C PRO A 166 -12.86 -8.13 -1.65
N TYR A 167 -12.58 -8.81 -0.53
CA TYR A 167 -11.78 -8.24 0.55
C TYR A 167 -10.73 -9.20 1.09
N ILE A 168 -9.51 -8.71 1.26
CA ILE A 168 -8.43 -9.37 1.96
C ILE A 168 -8.25 -8.66 3.31
N PHE A 169 -8.58 -9.35 4.39
CA PHE A 169 -8.43 -8.78 5.72
C PHE A 169 -6.96 -8.49 6.02
N ASN A 170 -6.65 -7.27 6.38
CA ASN A 170 -5.31 -6.82 6.77
C ASN A 170 -5.40 -5.50 7.56
N LEU A 171 -4.28 -5.10 8.16
CA LEU A 171 -4.13 -3.78 8.76
C LEU A 171 -3.94 -2.71 7.68
N GLY A 172 -4.30 -1.47 7.99
CA GLY A 172 -4.06 -0.31 7.14
C GLY A 172 -2.62 0.25 7.22
N HIS A 173 -1.74 -0.39 7.99
CA HIS A 173 -0.30 -0.13 8.07
C HIS A 173 0.38 -1.27 8.84
N GLY A 174 1.72 -1.24 8.93
CA GLY A 174 2.47 -2.20 9.74
C GLY A 174 2.10 -2.16 11.21
N VAL A 175 2.30 -3.28 11.91
CA VAL A 175 2.15 -3.36 13.37
C VAL A 175 3.11 -2.40 14.08
N LEU A 176 2.68 -1.90 15.23
CA LEU A 176 3.51 -1.02 16.06
C LEU A 176 4.49 -1.86 16.88
N PRO A 177 5.68 -1.32 17.22
CA PRO A 177 6.68 -2.04 18.02
C PRO A 177 6.15 -2.57 19.36
N GLU A 178 5.19 -1.89 19.95
CA GLU A 178 4.58 -2.23 21.23
C GLU A 178 3.48 -3.29 21.13
N THR A 179 3.17 -3.76 19.91
CA THR A 179 2.09 -4.73 19.67
C THR A 179 2.41 -6.08 20.31
N ASN A 180 1.53 -6.55 21.20
CA ASN A 180 1.64 -7.89 21.77
C ASN A 180 1.36 -8.95 20.68
N PRO A 181 2.26 -9.91 20.42
CA PRO A 181 2.06 -10.97 19.43
C PRO A 181 0.76 -11.77 19.65
N ASN A 182 0.32 -11.96 20.90
CA ASN A 182 -0.93 -12.66 21.21
C ASN A 182 -2.16 -11.96 20.63
N MET A 183 -2.13 -10.62 20.50
CA MET A 183 -3.21 -9.87 19.86
C MET A 183 -3.28 -10.15 18.36
N VAL A 184 -2.14 -10.32 17.72
CA VAL A 184 -2.06 -10.69 16.31
C VAL A 184 -2.56 -12.12 16.10
N ASP A 185 -2.13 -13.07 16.95
CA ASP A 185 -2.58 -14.47 16.89
C ASP A 185 -4.10 -14.57 17.09
N TYR A 186 -4.63 -13.86 18.08
CA TYR A 186 -6.08 -13.79 18.32
C TYR A 186 -6.83 -13.24 17.10
N LEU A 187 -6.35 -12.13 16.51
CA LEU A 187 -6.96 -11.53 15.31
C LEU A 187 -6.99 -12.50 14.14
N VAL A 188 -5.85 -13.18 13.88
CA VAL A 188 -5.75 -14.15 12.79
C VAL A 188 -6.72 -15.31 12.96
N LYS A 189 -6.80 -15.89 14.17
CA LYS A 189 -7.74 -16.96 14.48
C LYS A 189 -9.18 -16.52 14.28
N MET A 190 -9.56 -15.38 14.86
CA MET A 190 -10.90 -14.83 14.76
C MET A 190 -11.34 -14.57 13.32
N VAL A 191 -10.44 -14.03 12.48
CA VAL A 191 -10.77 -13.76 11.07
C VAL A 191 -10.88 -15.04 10.25
N LYS A 192 -10.12 -16.09 10.60
CA LYS A 192 -10.21 -17.40 9.92
C LYS A 192 -11.49 -18.16 10.29
N ASP A 193 -12.03 -17.92 11.48
CA ASP A 193 -13.24 -18.58 12.00
C ASP A 193 -14.54 -17.84 11.61
N TYR A 194 -14.41 -16.65 10.97
CA TYR A 194 -15.54 -15.87 10.47
C TYR A 194 -16.05 -16.40 9.13
#